data_76bdb6693b9e6cf1300aee626614c62c
#
_entry.id   76bdb6693b9e6cf1300aee626614c62c
#
_cell.length_a   1.000
_cell.length_b   1.000
_cell.length_c   1.000
_cell.angle_alpha   90.00
_cell.angle_beta   90.00
_cell.angle_gamma   90.00
#
_symmetry.space_group_name_H-M   'P 1'
#
loop_
_entity.id
_entity.type
_entity.pdbx_description
1 polymer ?
#
loop_
_entity_poly.entity_id
_entity_poly.type
_entity_poly.pdbx_seq_one_letter_code
_entity_poly.pdbx_strand_id
1 'polypeptide(L)'
;MDINQIMASLEAKHPGELEYLQAVKEVLHSIEDIYNQHPEFEKASLIERLVEPDRIFTFKVPWVDDKGKVQVNLGYRVQFNNAIGPYKGGIRFHPSVNLSIMKFLAFEQTFKNSLTTLPMGSGKGGSDFNPKGKSDNEVMRFCQSFITEL
;
A
#
# COMPACT_ATOMS: atom_id res chain seq x y z
N MET A 1 6.41 15.36 -19.09
CA MET A 1 6.56 14.95 -17.66
C MET A 1 8.03 14.98 -17.27
N ASP A 2 8.38 15.61 -16.16
CA ASP A 2 9.76 15.55 -15.63
C ASP A 2 9.81 14.54 -14.46
N ILE A 3 10.17 13.30 -14.78
CA ILE A 3 10.23 12.21 -13.82
C ILE A 3 11.26 12.50 -12.72
N ASN A 4 12.39 13.12 -13.04
CA ASN A 4 13.44 13.40 -12.07
C ASN A 4 12.95 14.41 -11.01
N GLN A 5 12.24 15.44 -11.42
CA GLN A 5 11.64 16.42 -10.51
C GLN A 5 10.56 15.79 -9.62
N ILE A 6 9.70 14.95 -10.20
CA ILE A 6 8.66 14.23 -9.45
C ILE A 6 9.30 13.32 -8.42
N MET A 7 10.29 12.51 -8.82
CA MET A 7 10.98 11.60 -7.91
C MET A 7 11.71 12.32 -6.78
N ALA A 8 12.41 13.42 -7.08
CA ALA A 8 13.07 14.22 -6.04
C ALA A 8 12.06 14.78 -5.00
N SER A 9 10.89 15.21 -5.45
CA SER A 9 9.81 15.66 -4.56
C SER A 9 9.27 14.53 -3.69
N LEU A 10 9.08 13.33 -4.26
CA LEU A 10 8.60 12.16 -3.53
C LEU A 10 9.63 11.63 -2.53
N GLU A 11 10.89 11.58 -2.90
CA GLU A 11 11.98 11.17 -1.99
C GLU A 11 12.09 12.09 -0.78
N ALA A 12 11.89 13.40 -0.98
CA ALA A 12 11.87 14.36 0.11
C ALA A 12 10.69 14.18 1.08
N LYS A 13 9.52 13.76 0.55
CA LYS A 13 8.31 13.50 1.35
C LYS A 13 8.30 12.12 2.02
N HIS A 14 8.92 11.13 1.39
CA HIS A 14 8.87 9.72 1.79
C HIS A 14 10.29 9.15 1.98
N PRO A 15 11.12 9.73 2.87
CA PRO A 15 12.51 9.31 3.04
C PRO A 15 12.58 7.85 3.54
N GLY A 16 13.42 7.04 2.89
CA GLY A 16 13.66 5.66 3.27
C GLY A 16 12.62 4.64 2.79
N GLU A 17 11.58 5.07 2.06
CA GLU A 17 10.57 4.17 1.49
C GLU A 17 11.01 3.63 0.11
N LEU A 18 12.10 2.86 0.09
CA LEU A 18 12.81 2.49 -1.13
C LEU A 18 11.95 1.66 -2.10
N GLU A 19 11.21 0.67 -1.59
CA GLU A 19 10.36 -0.19 -2.42
C GLU A 19 9.23 0.60 -3.08
N TYR A 20 8.64 1.52 -2.34
CA TYR A 20 7.60 2.40 -2.87
C TYR A 20 8.13 3.36 -3.94
N LEU A 21 9.24 4.03 -3.65
CA LEU A 21 9.87 4.99 -4.58
C LEU A 21 10.33 4.32 -5.87
N GLN A 22 10.91 3.10 -5.77
CA GLN A 22 11.30 2.33 -6.94
C GLN A 22 10.09 1.96 -7.80
N ALA A 23 9.01 1.45 -7.21
CA ALA A 23 7.81 1.08 -7.94
C ALA A 23 7.18 2.29 -8.66
N VAL A 24 7.12 3.45 -8.00
CA VAL A 24 6.66 4.68 -8.64
C VAL A 24 7.52 5.04 -9.84
N LYS A 25 8.85 5.04 -9.68
CA LYS A 25 9.78 5.36 -10.76
C LYS A 25 9.60 4.46 -11.99
N GLU A 26 9.49 3.16 -11.78
CA GLU A 26 9.30 2.18 -12.86
C GLU A 26 7.98 2.42 -13.62
N VAL A 27 6.89 2.68 -12.91
CA VAL A 27 5.59 2.97 -13.53
C VAL A 27 5.64 4.29 -14.30
N LEU A 28 6.19 5.36 -13.72
CA LEU A 28 6.29 6.65 -14.40
C LEU A 28 7.06 6.55 -15.73
N HIS A 29 8.17 5.81 -15.75
CA HIS A 29 8.89 5.56 -17.00
C HIS A 29 8.06 4.79 -18.03
N SER A 30 7.23 3.84 -17.57
CA SER A 30 6.42 3.04 -18.47
C SER A 30 5.25 3.80 -19.12
N ILE A 31 4.77 4.87 -18.48
CA ILE A 31 3.64 5.67 -18.98
C ILE A 31 4.05 7.02 -19.57
N GLU A 32 5.33 7.37 -19.55
CA GLU A 32 5.84 8.70 -19.92
C GLU A 32 5.41 9.13 -21.32
N ASP A 33 5.58 8.25 -22.30
CA ASP A 33 5.26 8.56 -23.71
C ASP A 33 3.77 8.88 -23.90
N ILE A 34 2.89 8.09 -23.26
CA ILE A 34 1.45 8.31 -23.34
C ILE A 34 1.07 9.59 -22.60
N TYR A 35 1.63 9.80 -21.40
CA TYR A 35 1.35 11.00 -20.61
C TYR A 35 1.69 12.28 -21.37
N ASN A 36 2.85 12.31 -22.07
CA ASN A 36 3.31 13.49 -22.81
C ASN A 36 2.44 13.81 -24.04
N GLN A 37 1.62 12.85 -24.53
CA GLN A 37 0.66 13.08 -25.60
C GLN A 37 -0.65 13.71 -25.11
N HIS A 38 -0.85 13.83 -23.79
CA HIS A 38 -2.08 14.26 -23.14
C HIS A 38 -1.85 15.45 -22.19
N PRO A 39 -1.75 16.69 -22.72
CA PRO A 39 -1.48 17.88 -21.89
C PRO A 39 -2.57 18.17 -20.86
N GLU A 40 -3.77 17.61 -21.02
CA GLU A 40 -4.85 17.67 -20.04
C GLU A 40 -4.51 16.93 -18.73
N PHE A 41 -3.64 15.91 -18.77
CA PHE A 41 -3.19 15.20 -17.58
C PHE A 41 -2.33 16.06 -16.67
N GLU A 42 -1.45 16.87 -17.25
CA GLU A 42 -0.62 17.83 -16.51
C GLU A 42 -1.48 18.92 -15.86
N LYS A 43 -2.46 19.47 -16.59
CA LYS A 43 -3.40 20.46 -16.04
C LYS A 43 -4.24 19.93 -14.87
N ALA A 44 -4.49 18.62 -14.84
CA ALA A 44 -5.22 17.96 -13.77
C ALA A 44 -4.32 17.50 -12.61
N SER A 45 -3.02 17.77 -12.64
CA SER A 45 -2.02 17.24 -11.70
C SER A 45 -2.20 15.73 -11.50
N LEU A 46 -2.36 15.00 -12.61
CA LEU A 46 -2.73 13.58 -12.56
C LEU A 46 -1.65 12.76 -11.86
N ILE A 47 -0.38 13.00 -12.15
CA ILE A 47 0.72 12.22 -11.55
C ILE A 47 0.83 12.48 -10.05
N GLU A 48 0.78 13.72 -9.61
CA GLU A 48 0.87 14.08 -8.20
C GLU A 48 -0.24 13.42 -7.37
N ARG A 49 -1.43 13.28 -7.97
CA ARG A 49 -2.56 12.58 -7.35
C ARG A 49 -2.47 11.06 -7.45
N LEU A 50 -1.82 10.55 -8.47
CA LEU A 50 -1.67 9.11 -8.71
C LEU A 50 -0.62 8.48 -7.81
N VAL A 51 0.42 9.22 -7.47
CA VAL A 51 1.57 8.72 -6.69
C VAL A 51 1.42 8.93 -5.19
N GLU A 52 0.39 9.61 -4.71
CA GLU A 52 0.15 9.78 -3.28
C GLU A 52 -1.07 8.95 -2.84
N PRO A 53 -1.00 8.20 -1.73
CA PRO A 53 -2.15 7.49 -1.19
C PRO A 53 -3.16 8.46 -0.59
N ASP A 54 -4.45 8.12 -0.71
CA ASP A 54 -5.52 8.93 -0.10
C ASP A 54 -5.45 8.91 1.43
N ARG A 55 -5.15 7.73 2.03
CA ARG A 55 -5.07 7.57 3.51
C ARG A 55 -4.18 6.39 3.88
N ILE A 56 -3.51 6.54 5.01
CA ILE A 56 -2.70 5.48 5.62
C ILE A 56 -3.12 5.33 7.07
N PHE A 57 -3.38 4.09 7.49
CA PHE A 57 -3.60 3.72 8.88
C PHE A 57 -2.45 2.81 9.32
N THR A 58 -1.80 3.20 10.41
CA THR A 58 -0.81 2.37 11.11
C THR A 58 -1.31 2.15 12.52
N PHE A 59 -1.39 0.90 12.94
CA PHE A 59 -1.96 0.54 14.23
C PHE A 59 -1.21 -0.61 14.89
N LYS A 60 -1.27 -0.70 16.22
CA LYS A 60 -0.76 -1.83 16.98
C LYS A 60 -1.80 -2.96 17.01
N VAL A 61 -1.30 -4.20 16.92
CA VAL A 61 -2.11 -5.41 16.97
C VAL A 61 -1.65 -6.25 18.16
N PRO A 62 -2.23 -6.07 19.36
CA PRO A 62 -1.94 -6.91 20.52
C PRO A 62 -2.70 -8.23 20.41
N TRP A 63 -2.03 -9.35 20.72
CA TRP A 63 -2.63 -10.67 20.73
C TRP A 63 -1.93 -11.56 21.75
N VAL A 64 -2.56 -12.64 22.18
CA VAL A 64 -2.03 -13.54 23.21
C VAL A 64 -1.57 -14.84 22.57
N ASP A 65 -0.32 -15.27 22.84
CA ASP A 65 0.21 -16.56 22.37
C ASP A 65 -0.33 -17.74 23.22
N ASP A 66 0.00 -18.95 22.82
CA ASP A 66 -0.46 -20.17 23.50
C ASP A 66 0.15 -20.34 24.90
N LYS A 67 1.20 -19.56 25.23
CA LYS A 67 1.81 -19.51 26.56
C LYS A 67 1.17 -18.46 27.48
N GLY A 68 0.14 -17.76 26.99
CA GLY A 68 -0.52 -16.68 27.74
C GLY A 68 0.22 -15.35 27.71
N LYS A 69 1.29 -15.20 26.89
CA LYS A 69 2.06 -13.97 26.78
C LYS A 69 1.45 -13.05 25.73
N VAL A 70 1.32 -11.77 26.08
CA VAL A 70 0.92 -10.72 25.13
C VAL A 70 2.04 -10.44 24.15
N GLN A 71 1.72 -10.54 22.87
CA GLN A 71 2.54 -10.17 21.74
C GLN A 71 1.96 -8.90 21.10
N VAL A 72 2.80 -8.09 20.46
CA VAL A 72 2.35 -6.88 19.76
C VAL A 72 3.02 -6.83 18.39
N ASN A 73 2.21 -6.74 17.35
CA ASN A 73 2.63 -6.51 15.97
C ASN A 73 2.16 -5.15 15.49
N LEU A 74 2.72 -4.67 14.38
CA LEU A 74 2.22 -3.51 13.66
C LEU A 74 1.33 -3.95 12.51
N GLY A 75 0.19 -3.28 12.39
CA GLY A 75 -0.72 -3.43 11.27
C GLY A 75 -0.76 -2.17 10.43
N TYR A 76 -1.05 -2.34 9.14
CA TYR A 76 -1.13 -1.26 8.16
C TYR A 76 -2.37 -1.44 7.29
N ARG A 77 -3.02 -0.33 6.94
CA ARG A 77 -3.98 -0.25 5.85
C ARG A 77 -3.68 0.98 5.02
N VAL A 78 -3.34 0.77 3.75
CA VAL A 78 -3.19 1.84 2.76
C VAL A 78 -4.44 1.87 1.90
N GLN A 79 -5.18 2.96 1.96
CA GLN A 79 -6.25 3.32 1.04
C GLN A 79 -5.61 4.21 -0.02
N PHE A 80 -5.27 3.61 -1.18
CA PHE A 80 -4.40 4.30 -2.13
C PHE A 80 -5.17 5.19 -3.09
N ASN A 81 -6.20 4.65 -3.75
CA ASN A 81 -6.96 5.41 -4.75
C ASN A 81 -8.39 4.88 -4.85
N ASN A 82 -9.39 5.76 -4.82
CA ASN A 82 -10.81 5.43 -4.96
C ASN A 82 -11.49 6.09 -6.16
N ALA A 83 -10.72 6.59 -7.13
CA ALA A 83 -11.26 7.35 -8.27
C ALA A 83 -12.28 6.56 -9.11
N ILE A 84 -12.10 5.23 -9.22
CA ILE A 84 -12.99 4.36 -10.02
C ILE A 84 -13.84 3.40 -9.17
N GLY A 85 -13.73 3.44 -7.84
CA GLY A 85 -14.52 2.59 -6.94
C GLY A 85 -13.90 2.43 -5.56
N PRO A 86 -14.51 1.61 -4.68
CA PRO A 86 -14.06 1.46 -3.31
C PRO A 86 -12.65 0.85 -3.24
N TYR A 87 -11.92 1.17 -2.15
CA TYR A 87 -10.60 0.62 -1.90
C TYR A 87 -10.64 -0.90 -1.79
N LYS A 88 -10.01 -1.58 -2.73
CA LYS A 88 -9.99 -3.04 -2.82
C LYS A 88 -8.54 -3.53 -2.97
N GLY A 89 -8.17 -4.52 -2.16
CA GLY A 89 -6.87 -5.19 -2.19
C GLY A 89 -6.76 -6.23 -1.09
N GLY A 90 -5.74 -7.08 -1.19
CA GLY A 90 -5.51 -8.18 -0.24
C GLY A 90 -4.82 -7.74 1.04
N ILE A 91 -4.64 -8.72 1.93
CA ILE A 91 -3.89 -8.59 3.19
C ILE A 91 -2.64 -9.48 3.10
N ARG A 92 -1.51 -8.97 3.60
CA ARG A 92 -0.24 -9.71 3.64
C ARG A 92 0.28 -9.79 5.07
N PHE A 93 0.54 -11.00 5.55
CA PHE A 93 1.22 -11.25 6.82
C PHE A 93 2.60 -11.85 6.56
N HIS A 94 3.63 -11.09 6.89
CA HIS A 94 5.03 -11.52 6.73
C HIS A 94 5.94 -10.64 7.58
N PRO A 95 7.02 -11.15 8.18
CA PRO A 95 7.94 -10.36 9.01
C PRO A 95 8.58 -9.16 8.31
N SER A 96 8.71 -9.21 6.99
CA SER A 96 9.26 -8.09 6.20
C SER A 96 8.27 -6.96 5.92
N VAL A 97 7.01 -7.10 6.32
CA VAL A 97 6.00 -6.06 6.07
C VAL A 97 6.33 -4.79 6.83
N ASN A 98 6.39 -3.69 6.09
CA ASN A 98 6.53 -2.33 6.58
C ASN A 98 5.66 -1.39 5.74
N LEU A 99 5.66 -0.10 6.08
CA LEU A 99 4.84 0.88 5.38
C LEU A 99 5.22 1.04 3.91
N SER A 100 6.52 1.08 3.59
CA SER A 100 7.02 1.19 2.21
C SER A 100 6.48 0.05 1.34
N ILE A 101 6.57 -1.20 1.82
CA ILE A 101 6.04 -2.38 1.12
C ILE A 101 4.52 -2.28 0.95
N MET A 102 3.79 -1.82 1.96
CA MET A 102 2.33 -1.68 1.84
C MET A 102 1.93 -0.58 0.86
N LYS A 103 2.65 0.53 0.82
CA LYS A 103 2.45 1.61 -0.16
C LYS A 103 2.73 1.13 -1.58
N PHE A 104 3.88 0.47 -1.79
CA PHE A 104 4.23 -0.07 -3.11
C PHE A 104 3.16 -1.05 -3.62
N LEU A 105 2.73 -2.00 -2.78
CA LEU A 105 1.71 -2.99 -3.16
C LEU A 105 0.34 -2.35 -3.42
N ALA A 106 -0.01 -1.30 -2.68
CA ALA A 106 -1.26 -0.58 -2.89
C ALA A 106 -1.23 0.29 -4.17
N PHE A 107 -0.08 0.90 -4.47
CA PHE A 107 0.17 1.63 -5.70
C PHE A 107 0.04 0.72 -6.93
N GLU A 108 0.73 -0.42 -6.95
CA GLU A 108 0.60 -1.40 -8.04
C GLU A 108 -0.84 -1.93 -8.17
N GLN A 109 -1.56 -2.07 -7.06
CA GLN A 109 -2.94 -2.53 -7.06
C GLN A 109 -3.87 -1.56 -7.82
N THR A 110 -3.54 -0.25 -7.87
CA THR A 110 -4.27 0.74 -8.67
C THR A 110 -4.30 0.35 -10.14
N PHE A 111 -3.16 0.05 -10.71
CA PHE A 111 -3.05 -0.36 -12.12
C PHE A 111 -3.66 -1.74 -12.35
N LYS A 112 -3.38 -2.68 -11.48
CA LYS A 112 -3.93 -4.03 -11.56
C LYS A 112 -5.47 -4.03 -11.56
N ASN A 113 -6.11 -3.25 -10.69
CA ASN A 113 -7.57 -3.16 -10.62
C ASN A 113 -8.16 -2.40 -11.82
N SER A 114 -7.49 -1.37 -12.32
CA SER A 114 -7.94 -0.60 -13.48
C SER A 114 -8.05 -1.46 -14.76
N LEU A 115 -7.19 -2.48 -14.88
CA LEU A 115 -7.19 -3.40 -16.02
C LEU A 115 -8.31 -4.46 -15.96
N THR A 116 -9.02 -4.57 -14.86
CA THR A 116 -10.12 -5.55 -14.71
C THR A 116 -11.43 -5.11 -15.34
N THR A 117 -11.56 -3.83 -15.74
CA THR A 117 -12.80 -3.17 -16.17
C THR A 117 -13.89 -3.06 -15.10
N LEU A 118 -13.63 -3.53 -13.88
CA LEU A 118 -14.54 -3.41 -12.74
C LEU A 118 -14.35 -2.09 -11.99
N PRO A 119 -15.41 -1.54 -11.38
CA PRO A 119 -15.34 -0.28 -10.64
C PRO A 119 -14.70 -0.49 -9.25
N MET A 120 -13.42 -0.80 -9.23
CA MET A 120 -12.63 -1.05 -8.02
C MET A 120 -11.47 -0.06 -7.93
N GLY A 121 -11.39 0.66 -6.82
CA GLY A 121 -10.20 1.39 -6.42
C GLY A 121 -9.12 0.46 -5.84
N SER A 122 -8.14 1.01 -5.19
CA SER A 122 -6.99 0.25 -4.68
C SER A 122 -6.74 0.49 -3.20
N GLY A 123 -6.36 -0.59 -2.52
CA GLY A 123 -5.92 -0.58 -1.14
C GLY A 123 -5.11 -1.83 -0.82
N LYS A 124 -4.33 -1.77 0.24
CA LYS A 124 -3.55 -2.90 0.73
C LYS A 124 -3.49 -2.89 2.24
N GLY A 125 -3.64 -4.06 2.85
CA GLY A 125 -3.44 -4.25 4.27
C GLY A 125 -2.30 -5.22 4.53
N GLY A 126 -1.76 -5.20 5.75
CA GLY A 126 -0.74 -6.16 6.15
C GLY A 126 -0.22 -5.92 7.54
N SER A 127 0.60 -6.87 7.99
CA SER A 127 1.28 -6.83 9.28
C SER A 127 2.61 -7.54 9.21
N ASP A 128 3.54 -7.15 10.07
CA ASP A 128 4.81 -7.83 10.31
C ASP A 128 4.66 -9.18 11.06
N PHE A 129 3.42 -9.60 11.32
CA PHE A 129 3.11 -10.90 11.91
C PHE A 129 3.63 -12.06 11.04
N ASN A 130 4.33 -12.99 11.68
CA ASN A 130 4.77 -14.22 11.02
C ASN A 130 3.85 -15.38 11.37
N PRO A 131 3.01 -15.87 10.45
CA PRO A 131 2.11 -17.00 10.70
C PRO A 131 2.82 -18.36 10.76
N LYS A 132 4.07 -18.43 10.26
CA LYS A 132 4.82 -19.70 10.25
C LYS A 132 5.13 -20.15 11.68
N GLY A 133 4.80 -21.41 11.98
CA GLY A 133 5.04 -22.00 13.31
C GLY A 133 4.09 -21.52 14.40
N LYS A 134 3.01 -20.81 14.05
CA LYS A 134 1.92 -20.45 14.95
C LYS A 134 0.82 -21.51 14.92
N SER A 135 0.13 -21.73 16.05
CA SER A 135 -1.07 -22.54 16.09
C SER A 135 -2.24 -21.81 15.40
N ASP A 136 -3.25 -22.58 14.99
CA ASP A 136 -4.47 -21.99 14.41
C ASP A 136 -5.15 -21.03 15.38
N ASN A 137 -5.10 -21.32 16.69
CA ASN A 137 -5.65 -20.45 17.73
C ASN A 137 -4.86 -19.15 17.87
N GLU A 138 -3.53 -19.17 17.75
CA GLU A 138 -2.69 -17.98 17.75
C GLU A 138 -3.00 -17.11 16.53
N VAL A 139 -3.06 -17.72 15.34
CA VAL A 139 -3.43 -17.01 14.11
C VAL A 139 -4.84 -16.41 14.23
N MET A 140 -5.80 -17.14 14.78
CA MET A 140 -7.16 -16.65 14.99
C MET A 140 -7.18 -15.42 15.91
N ARG A 141 -6.50 -15.48 17.07
CA ARG A 141 -6.44 -14.35 18.00
C ARG A 141 -5.77 -13.12 17.38
N PHE A 142 -4.68 -13.34 16.63
CA PHE A 142 -4.05 -12.27 15.87
C PHE A 142 -5.02 -11.66 14.85
N CYS A 143 -5.67 -12.48 14.02
CA CYS A 143 -6.61 -12.00 13.00
C CYS A 143 -7.78 -11.23 13.60
N GLN A 144 -8.35 -11.68 14.71
CA GLN A 144 -9.43 -10.98 15.41
C GLN A 144 -9.00 -9.59 15.86
N SER A 145 -7.80 -9.47 16.46
CA SER A 145 -7.24 -8.17 16.85
C SER A 145 -6.96 -7.29 15.63
N PHE A 146 -6.34 -7.85 14.59
CA PHE A 146 -6.02 -7.11 13.36
C PHE A 146 -7.27 -6.56 12.65
N ILE A 147 -8.32 -7.37 12.52
CA ILE A 147 -9.56 -6.96 11.82
C ILE A 147 -10.34 -5.91 12.61
N THR A 148 -10.23 -5.90 13.93
CA THR A 148 -10.88 -4.88 14.77
C THR A 148 -10.37 -3.46 14.45
N GLU A 149 -9.10 -3.34 14.04
CA GLU A 149 -8.47 -2.07 13.73
C GLU A 149 -8.55 -1.71 12.21
N LEU A 150 -8.86 -2.68 11.38
CA LEU A 150 -8.89 -2.51 9.91
C LEU A 150 -10.17 -1.87 9.42
#